data_92135ca06a2a5caff6fc1640373dcf9b
#
_entry.id   92135ca06a2a5caff6fc1640373dcf9b
#
_cell.length_a   1.000
_cell.length_b   1.000
_cell.length_c   1.000
_cell.angle_alpha   90.00
_cell.angle_beta   90.00
_cell.angle_gamma   90.00
#
_symmetry.space_group_name_H-M   'P 1'
#
loop_
_entity.id
_entity.type
_entity.pdbx_description
1 polymer ?
#
loop_
_entity_poly.entity_id
_entity_poly.type
_entity_poly.pdbx_seq_one_letter_code
_entity_poly.pdbx_strand_id
1 'polypeptide(L)'
;MNHRVLRPDPAGSWAVLIAVGRYADLPDMPEAVASMELLADRLSGPDGGFDPARVLRVVDPESAREVADRVAAAAARATDTFLVHYAGHGVTSTAGHLHLGLPGTLDDPDHVPRTALPVGALLAAVGQRAAHRIAVLDCCFAGLALDEPAAADLHLLTAVDRARKALLNKDTGLTRFGEELLRLCHEGVPDGPAFLPLDLIHHHLAVTLAQIPTSAPRRYQAPVPQQRTVDASGHLALFRNPAHGTSCTEPGLRARAAFAYRQFAIRNQRQPWHRPQAVALLADISADAARSLGPDHPLTLQLVNAHGHAVGLLHGPAAALALLEPLAARAALRLPPGSAELATINATLQEWSDRSPESHHPR
;
A
#
# COMPACT_ATOMS: atom_id res chain seq x y z
N MET A 1 4.00 18.95 18.06
CA MET A 1 5.14 18.11 18.51
C MET A 1 5.85 17.59 17.27
N ASN A 2 7.10 18.03 17.01
CA ASN A 2 7.90 17.45 15.92
C ASN A 2 8.29 16.03 16.35
N HIS A 3 7.53 15.03 15.93
CA HIS A 3 7.92 13.63 16.09
C HIS A 3 9.13 13.38 15.18
N ARG A 4 10.29 13.23 15.80
CA ARG A 4 11.52 12.84 15.11
C ARG A 4 11.26 11.47 14.48
N VAL A 5 11.17 11.42 13.15
CA VAL A 5 11.04 10.16 12.41
C VAL A 5 12.28 9.32 12.71
N LEU A 6 12.08 8.11 13.23
CA LEU A 6 13.15 7.15 13.46
C LEU A 6 13.57 6.56 12.11
N ARG A 7 14.85 6.29 11.93
CA ARG A 7 15.41 5.65 10.73
C ARG A 7 16.38 4.55 11.14
N PRO A 8 16.43 3.44 10.37
CA PRO A 8 17.46 2.45 10.58
C PRO A 8 18.86 3.05 10.48
N ASP A 9 19.75 2.69 11.41
CA ASP A 9 21.17 2.92 11.24
C ASP A 9 21.71 1.82 10.30
N PRO A 10 22.21 2.15 9.10
CA PRO A 10 22.69 1.14 8.15
C PRO A 10 23.81 0.27 8.73
N ALA A 11 24.61 0.83 9.65
CA ALA A 11 25.71 0.09 10.27
C ALA A 11 25.26 -0.95 11.31
N GLY A 12 24.10 -0.71 11.95
CA GLY A 12 23.51 -1.59 12.98
C GLY A 12 22.32 -2.42 12.52
N SER A 13 21.82 -2.19 11.29
CA SER A 13 20.56 -2.78 10.81
C SER A 13 20.76 -3.94 9.83
N TRP A 14 19.88 -4.93 9.91
CA TRP A 14 19.88 -6.12 9.05
C TRP A 14 18.47 -6.43 8.58
N ALA A 15 18.34 -6.96 7.36
CA ALA A 15 17.09 -7.47 6.81
C ALA A 15 17.26 -8.88 6.24
N VAL A 16 16.29 -9.76 6.48
CA VAL A 16 16.20 -11.09 5.85
C VAL A 16 14.86 -11.16 5.13
N LEU A 17 14.91 -11.27 3.80
CA LEU A 17 13.74 -11.38 2.96
C LEU A 17 13.65 -12.80 2.43
N ILE A 18 12.54 -13.46 2.72
CA ILE A 18 12.28 -14.87 2.38
C ILE A 18 11.16 -14.88 1.36
N ALA A 19 11.35 -15.56 0.26
CA ALA A 19 10.30 -15.80 -0.72
C ALA A 19 10.28 -17.26 -1.17
N VAL A 20 9.08 -17.81 -1.33
CA VAL A 20 8.89 -19.17 -1.86
C VAL A 20 8.02 -19.07 -3.11
N GLY A 21 8.62 -19.38 -4.24
CA GLY A 21 7.99 -19.31 -5.56
C GLY A 21 7.66 -20.67 -6.15
N ARG A 22 8.33 -21.73 -5.72
CA ARG A 22 8.14 -23.10 -6.24
C ARG A 22 7.70 -24.05 -5.16
N TYR A 23 6.74 -24.88 -5.47
CA TYR A 23 6.13 -25.82 -4.54
C TYR A 23 5.96 -27.20 -5.21
N ALA A 24 6.12 -28.25 -4.43
CA ALA A 24 5.90 -29.62 -4.92
C ALA A 24 4.42 -30.00 -5.00
N ASP A 25 3.60 -29.48 -4.07
CA ASP A 25 2.19 -29.88 -3.90
C ASP A 25 1.22 -28.67 -3.90
N LEU A 26 1.72 -27.47 -3.63
CA LEU A 26 0.94 -26.22 -3.74
C LEU A 26 1.17 -25.56 -5.12
N PRO A 27 0.27 -24.67 -5.59
CA PRO A 27 0.51 -23.91 -6.81
C PRO A 27 1.78 -23.05 -6.71
N ASP A 28 2.58 -23.01 -7.79
CA ASP A 28 3.72 -22.11 -7.87
C ASP A 28 3.29 -20.64 -7.74
N MET A 29 4.17 -19.83 -7.14
CA MET A 29 3.92 -18.42 -6.83
C MET A 29 5.16 -17.55 -7.15
N PRO A 30 5.60 -17.48 -8.42
CA PRO A 30 6.78 -16.71 -8.81
C PRO A 30 6.63 -15.21 -8.47
N GLU A 31 5.40 -14.72 -8.34
CA GLU A 31 5.08 -13.35 -7.93
C GLU A 31 5.63 -13.01 -6.53
N ALA A 32 5.72 -14.00 -5.63
CA ALA A 32 6.31 -13.79 -4.30
C ALA A 32 7.80 -13.48 -4.40
N VAL A 33 8.52 -14.19 -5.25
CA VAL A 33 9.96 -13.98 -5.49
C VAL A 33 10.17 -12.63 -6.15
N ALA A 34 9.41 -12.30 -7.20
CA ALA A 34 9.53 -11.02 -7.89
C ALA A 34 9.26 -9.83 -6.95
N SER A 35 8.22 -9.90 -6.12
CA SER A 35 7.89 -8.86 -5.14
C SER A 35 9.00 -8.68 -4.09
N MET A 36 9.54 -9.79 -3.59
CA MET A 36 10.62 -9.79 -2.59
C MET A 36 11.90 -9.19 -3.14
N GLU A 37 12.31 -9.54 -4.37
CA GLU A 37 13.52 -9.01 -5.00
C GLU A 37 13.45 -7.48 -5.17
N LEU A 38 12.32 -6.98 -5.69
CA LEU A 38 12.10 -5.55 -5.82
C LEU A 38 12.07 -4.83 -4.46
N LEU A 39 11.51 -5.45 -3.43
CA LEU A 39 11.53 -4.89 -2.08
C LEU A 39 12.96 -4.86 -1.51
N ALA A 40 13.75 -5.90 -1.72
CA ALA A 40 15.14 -5.96 -1.29
C ALA A 40 15.97 -4.85 -1.96
N ASP A 41 15.76 -4.61 -3.27
CA ASP A 41 16.41 -3.52 -4.00
C ASP A 41 16.03 -2.15 -3.46
N ARG A 42 14.75 -1.97 -3.08
CA ARG A 42 14.27 -0.71 -2.47
C ARG A 42 14.86 -0.49 -1.08
N LEU A 43 14.93 -1.52 -0.24
CA LEU A 43 15.50 -1.41 1.11
C LEU A 43 16.99 -1.07 1.10
N SER A 44 17.74 -1.60 0.12
CA SER A 44 19.17 -1.41 -0.04
C SER A 44 19.57 -0.30 -1.00
N GLY A 45 18.60 0.32 -1.68
CA GLY A 45 18.80 1.43 -2.60
C GLY A 45 19.05 2.77 -1.90
N PRO A 46 19.29 3.86 -2.68
CA PRO A 46 19.64 5.17 -2.13
C PRO A 46 18.54 5.80 -1.26
N ASP A 47 17.28 5.40 -1.47
CA ASP A 47 16.12 5.85 -0.71
C ASP A 47 15.75 4.88 0.43
N GLY A 48 16.43 3.74 0.55
CA GLY A 48 16.27 2.76 1.61
C GLY A 48 17.11 3.07 2.86
N GLY A 49 16.86 2.30 3.92
CA GLY A 49 17.52 2.48 5.21
C GLY A 49 18.58 1.41 5.54
N PHE A 50 18.90 0.50 4.62
CA PHE A 50 19.78 -0.64 4.89
C PHE A 50 21.04 -0.66 4.00
N ASP A 51 22.14 -1.13 4.55
CA ASP A 51 23.34 -1.45 3.79
C ASP A 51 23.05 -2.65 2.87
N PRO A 52 23.38 -2.58 1.54
CA PRO A 52 23.17 -3.69 0.60
C PRO A 52 23.78 -5.02 1.07
N ALA A 53 24.91 -5.00 1.75
CA ALA A 53 25.58 -6.20 2.28
C ALA A 53 24.83 -6.84 3.47
N ARG A 54 23.82 -6.16 4.00
CA ARG A 54 23.01 -6.58 5.16
C ARG A 54 21.57 -6.86 4.84
N VAL A 55 21.20 -6.85 3.57
CA VAL A 55 19.89 -7.28 3.05
C VAL A 55 20.05 -8.66 2.43
N LEU A 56 19.66 -9.70 3.19
CA LEU A 56 19.80 -11.08 2.78
C LEU A 56 18.54 -11.56 2.06
N ARG A 57 18.73 -12.18 0.90
CA ARG A 57 17.66 -12.80 0.11
C ARG A 57 17.70 -14.30 0.32
N VAL A 58 16.56 -14.91 0.63
CA VAL A 58 16.39 -16.35 0.84
C VAL A 58 15.26 -16.81 -0.07
N VAL A 59 15.61 -17.44 -1.19
CA VAL A 59 14.64 -17.89 -2.18
C VAL A 59 14.52 -19.42 -2.11
N ASP A 60 13.28 -19.91 -2.07
CA ASP A 60 12.94 -21.33 -2.06
C ASP A 60 13.76 -22.15 -1.04
N PRO A 61 13.80 -21.77 0.25
CA PRO A 61 14.59 -22.49 1.27
C PRO A 61 14.09 -23.91 1.44
N GLU A 62 15.02 -24.86 1.61
CA GLU A 62 14.70 -26.29 1.64
C GLU A 62 13.97 -26.73 2.93
N SER A 63 14.16 -26.02 4.04
CA SER A 63 13.61 -26.44 5.32
C SER A 63 13.32 -25.27 6.27
N ALA A 64 12.39 -25.51 7.22
CA ALA A 64 12.12 -24.59 8.32
C ALA A 64 13.36 -24.27 9.17
N ARG A 65 14.25 -25.26 9.35
CA ARG A 65 15.50 -25.09 10.08
C ARG A 65 16.45 -24.13 9.37
N GLU A 66 16.61 -24.28 8.06
CA GLU A 66 17.44 -23.37 7.26
C GLU A 66 16.98 -21.92 7.42
N VAL A 67 15.67 -21.67 7.32
CA VAL A 67 15.09 -20.34 7.50
C VAL A 67 15.39 -19.81 8.90
N ALA A 68 15.10 -20.60 9.94
CA ALA A 68 15.31 -20.19 11.33
C ALA A 68 16.78 -19.88 11.62
N ASP A 69 17.71 -20.72 11.13
CA ASP A 69 19.16 -20.54 11.33
C ASP A 69 19.65 -19.28 10.62
N ARG A 70 19.23 -19.00 9.38
CA ARG A 70 19.58 -17.78 8.63
C ARG A 70 19.05 -16.51 9.30
N VAL A 71 17.78 -16.54 9.74
CA VAL A 71 17.16 -15.41 10.45
C VAL A 71 17.85 -15.15 11.78
N ALA A 72 18.08 -16.19 12.60
CA ALA A 72 18.75 -16.07 13.89
C ALA A 72 20.19 -15.56 13.74
N ALA A 73 20.93 -16.05 12.75
CA ALA A 73 22.32 -15.60 12.50
C ALA A 73 22.39 -14.12 12.11
N ALA A 74 21.46 -13.62 11.31
CA ALA A 74 21.39 -12.21 10.95
C ALA A 74 20.90 -11.35 12.13
N ALA A 75 19.86 -11.81 12.86
CA ALA A 75 19.32 -11.14 14.04
C ALA A 75 20.35 -10.97 15.15
N ALA A 76 21.23 -11.97 15.35
CA ALA A 76 22.34 -11.90 16.31
C ALA A 76 23.37 -10.80 15.99
N ARG A 77 23.37 -10.27 14.76
CA ARG A 77 24.27 -9.20 14.31
C ARG A 77 23.61 -7.82 14.32
N ALA A 78 22.28 -7.78 14.30
CA ALA A 78 21.51 -6.53 14.30
C ALA A 78 21.51 -5.90 15.71
N THR A 79 21.85 -4.63 15.79
CA THR A 79 21.85 -3.85 17.03
C THR A 79 20.84 -2.71 17.02
N ASP A 80 20.48 -2.22 15.84
CA ASP A 80 19.52 -1.13 15.66
C ASP A 80 18.17 -1.65 15.14
N THR A 81 18.06 -1.97 13.86
CA THR A 81 16.82 -2.46 13.25
C THR A 81 17.01 -3.85 12.65
N PHE A 82 16.12 -4.76 12.97
CA PHE A 82 16.02 -6.06 12.30
C PHE A 82 14.69 -6.21 11.61
N LEU A 83 14.72 -6.46 10.31
CA LEU A 83 13.56 -6.72 9.47
C LEU A 83 13.55 -8.16 8.98
N VAL A 84 12.48 -8.90 9.23
CA VAL A 84 12.20 -10.15 8.53
C VAL A 84 10.97 -9.96 7.63
N HIS A 85 11.06 -10.40 6.38
CA HIS A 85 9.96 -10.41 5.43
C HIS A 85 9.75 -11.83 4.90
N TYR A 86 8.51 -12.25 4.77
CA TYR A 86 8.13 -13.49 4.11
C TYR A 86 7.08 -13.22 3.04
N ALA A 87 7.28 -13.75 1.83
CA ALA A 87 6.30 -13.78 0.74
C ALA A 87 6.14 -15.21 0.23
N GLY A 88 4.89 -15.68 0.11
CA GLY A 88 4.57 -17.06 -0.32
C GLY A 88 3.21 -17.52 0.18
N HIS A 89 2.96 -18.82 0.15
CA HIS A 89 1.73 -19.39 0.69
C HIS A 89 1.70 -19.33 2.22
N GLY A 90 0.56 -18.87 2.76
CA GLY A 90 0.16 -19.08 4.14
C GLY A 90 -0.84 -20.23 4.19
N VAL A 91 -0.58 -21.24 5.00
CA VAL A 91 -1.42 -22.42 5.19
C VAL A 91 -1.76 -22.62 6.66
N THR A 92 -2.90 -23.24 6.95
CA THR A 92 -3.32 -23.46 8.33
C THR A 92 -3.33 -24.96 8.63
N SER A 93 -2.82 -25.34 9.81
CA SER A 93 -2.98 -26.70 10.32
C SER A 93 -4.41 -26.98 10.76
N THR A 94 -4.75 -28.23 11.00
CA THR A 94 -6.04 -28.65 11.58
C THR A 94 -6.36 -27.93 12.91
N ALA A 95 -5.34 -27.54 13.68
CA ALA A 95 -5.50 -26.75 14.89
C ALA A 95 -5.74 -25.25 14.63
N GLY A 96 -5.75 -24.80 13.36
CA GLY A 96 -5.96 -23.40 12.98
C GLY A 96 -4.72 -22.51 13.11
N HIS A 97 -3.52 -23.06 13.38
CA HIS A 97 -2.29 -22.30 13.45
C HIS A 97 -1.73 -21.99 12.07
N LEU A 98 -1.20 -20.77 11.89
CA LEU A 98 -0.55 -20.33 10.66
C LEU A 98 0.83 -20.98 10.51
N HIS A 99 1.06 -21.49 9.31
CA HIS A 99 2.36 -21.94 8.83
C HIS A 99 2.69 -21.27 7.51
N LEU A 100 3.97 -21.01 7.30
CA LEU A 100 4.50 -20.41 6.09
C LEU A 100 4.96 -21.54 5.16
N GLY A 101 4.46 -21.54 3.93
CA GLY A 101 4.73 -22.59 2.97
C GLY A 101 6.22 -22.63 2.57
N LEU A 102 6.78 -23.83 2.46
CA LEU A 102 8.11 -24.10 1.95
C LEU A 102 7.97 -24.96 0.67
N PRO A 103 9.01 -25.13 -0.15
CA PRO A 103 8.91 -25.93 -1.38
C PRO A 103 8.34 -27.35 -1.19
N GLY A 104 8.62 -27.98 -0.07
CA GLY A 104 8.11 -29.32 0.28
C GLY A 104 6.81 -29.35 1.07
N THR A 105 6.10 -28.22 1.20
CA THR A 105 4.83 -28.15 1.95
C THR A 105 3.73 -28.95 1.24
N LEU A 106 3.07 -29.84 1.97
CA LEU A 106 1.91 -30.59 1.50
C LEU A 106 0.62 -29.79 1.73
N ASP A 107 -0.30 -29.82 0.74
CA ASP A 107 -1.62 -29.19 0.84
C ASP A 107 -2.61 -30.06 1.66
N ASP A 108 -2.19 -30.42 2.85
CA ASP A 108 -2.95 -31.24 3.80
C ASP A 108 -2.77 -30.67 5.22
N PRO A 109 -3.84 -30.17 5.86
CA PRO A 109 -3.79 -29.53 7.18
C PRO A 109 -3.17 -30.41 8.29
N ASP A 110 -3.26 -31.74 8.20
CA ASP A 110 -2.66 -32.67 9.16
C ASP A 110 -1.14 -32.84 8.94
N HIS A 111 -0.66 -32.58 7.71
CA HIS A 111 0.75 -32.67 7.34
C HIS A 111 1.47 -31.30 7.39
N VAL A 112 0.74 -30.19 7.31
CA VAL A 112 1.26 -28.82 7.38
C VAL A 112 2.27 -28.61 8.53
N PRO A 113 2.03 -29.08 9.79
CA PRO A 113 2.97 -28.83 10.89
C PRO A 113 4.36 -29.47 10.71
N ARG A 114 4.48 -30.46 9.82
CA ARG A 114 5.75 -31.17 9.57
C ARG A 114 6.43 -30.74 8.27
N THR A 115 5.71 -30.09 7.37
CA THR A 115 6.19 -29.78 6.01
C THR A 115 6.30 -28.28 5.74
N ALA A 116 5.72 -27.44 6.61
CA ALA A 116 5.79 -25.98 6.53
C ALA A 116 6.49 -25.36 7.74
N LEU A 117 6.84 -24.10 7.67
CA LEU A 117 7.45 -23.35 8.76
C LEU A 117 6.37 -22.76 9.69
N PRO A 118 6.28 -23.17 10.98
CA PRO A 118 5.40 -22.50 11.91
C PRO A 118 5.74 -21.01 12.02
N VAL A 119 4.73 -20.12 11.89
CA VAL A 119 4.99 -18.67 11.94
C VAL A 119 5.62 -18.25 13.27
N GLY A 120 5.20 -18.86 14.38
CA GLY A 120 5.80 -18.62 15.69
C GLY A 120 7.29 -18.93 15.75
N ALA A 121 7.77 -19.94 15.01
CA ALA A 121 9.19 -20.28 14.93
C ALA A 121 9.99 -19.19 14.16
N LEU A 122 9.45 -18.67 13.06
CA LEU A 122 10.04 -17.54 12.35
C LEU A 122 10.15 -16.31 13.26
N LEU A 123 9.05 -15.95 13.93
CA LEU A 123 9.00 -14.76 14.79
C LEU A 123 9.95 -14.88 15.99
N ALA A 124 10.06 -16.07 16.57
CA ALA A 124 11.01 -16.35 17.68
C ALA A 124 12.48 -16.22 17.23
N ALA A 125 12.80 -16.60 15.97
CA ALA A 125 14.14 -16.50 15.43
C ALA A 125 14.62 -15.04 15.27
N VAL A 126 13.72 -14.05 15.28
CA VAL A 126 14.05 -12.61 15.26
C VAL A 126 14.85 -12.18 16.50
N GLY A 127 14.72 -12.91 17.61
CA GLY A 127 15.46 -12.64 18.85
C GLY A 127 15.11 -11.30 19.47
N GLN A 128 15.98 -10.81 20.39
CA GLN A 128 15.71 -9.58 21.16
C GLN A 128 16.87 -8.57 21.12
N ARG A 129 17.86 -8.77 20.25
CA ARG A 129 19.08 -7.96 20.24
C ARG A 129 18.87 -6.58 19.61
N ALA A 130 18.14 -6.52 18.49
CA ALA A 130 17.88 -5.26 17.81
C ALA A 130 16.89 -4.40 18.61
N ALA A 131 17.13 -3.08 18.63
CA ALA A 131 16.26 -2.12 19.30
C ALA A 131 14.87 -2.06 18.63
N HIS A 132 14.83 -2.19 17.30
CA HIS A 132 13.60 -2.22 16.52
C HIS A 132 13.51 -3.53 15.75
N ARG A 133 12.41 -4.26 15.96
CA ARG A 133 12.21 -5.58 15.37
C ARG A 133 10.91 -5.59 14.59
N ILE A 134 11.00 -5.88 13.29
CA ILE A 134 9.89 -5.78 12.34
C ILE A 134 9.72 -7.12 11.64
N ALA A 135 8.47 -7.60 11.57
CA ALA A 135 8.10 -8.71 10.71
C ALA A 135 7.03 -8.25 9.71
N VAL A 136 7.22 -8.57 8.43
CA VAL A 136 6.28 -8.30 7.35
C VAL A 136 5.88 -9.62 6.72
N LEU A 137 4.59 -9.95 6.72
CA LEU A 137 4.07 -11.21 6.23
C LEU A 137 3.14 -10.99 5.04
N ASP A 138 3.62 -11.30 3.85
CA ASP A 138 2.87 -11.25 2.59
C ASP A 138 2.40 -12.66 2.19
N CYS A 139 1.39 -13.14 2.92
CA CYS A 139 0.81 -14.47 2.69
C CYS A 139 -0.67 -14.52 3.10
N CYS A 140 -1.35 -15.60 2.71
CA CYS A 140 -2.72 -15.88 3.16
C CYS A 140 -2.76 -16.02 4.68
N PHE A 141 -3.87 -15.61 5.31
CA PHE A 141 -4.12 -15.76 6.75
C PHE A 141 -3.08 -15.09 7.66
N ALA A 142 -2.25 -14.18 7.11
CA ALA A 142 -1.13 -13.55 7.83
C ALA A 142 -1.54 -12.90 9.17
N GLY A 143 -2.79 -12.40 9.27
CA GLY A 143 -3.32 -11.84 10.51
C GLY A 143 -3.38 -12.79 11.69
N LEU A 144 -3.32 -14.13 11.49
CA LEU A 144 -3.20 -15.10 12.58
C LEU A 144 -1.88 -14.96 13.35
N ALA A 145 -0.84 -14.43 12.71
CA ALA A 145 0.45 -14.16 13.36
C ALA A 145 0.35 -13.13 14.51
N LEU A 146 -0.69 -12.31 14.52
CA LEU A 146 -0.94 -11.34 15.62
C LEU A 146 -1.24 -12.02 16.96
N ASP A 147 -1.67 -13.29 16.95
CA ASP A 147 -1.97 -14.06 18.15
C ASP A 147 -0.77 -14.85 18.68
N GLU A 148 0.32 -14.91 17.90
CA GLU A 148 1.53 -15.62 18.32
C GLU A 148 2.20 -14.94 19.51
N PRO A 149 2.54 -15.68 20.58
CA PRO A 149 3.27 -15.10 21.71
C PRO A 149 4.60 -14.48 21.30
N ALA A 150 5.29 -15.06 20.31
CA ALA A 150 6.55 -14.55 19.78
C ALA A 150 6.40 -13.20 19.03
N ALA A 151 5.17 -12.80 18.69
CA ALA A 151 4.89 -11.50 18.07
C ALA A 151 4.70 -10.37 19.10
N ALA A 152 4.64 -10.67 20.40
CA ALA A 152 4.26 -9.70 21.44
C ALA A 152 5.13 -8.44 21.41
N ASP A 153 6.43 -8.61 21.18
CA ASP A 153 7.43 -7.53 21.18
C ASP A 153 7.92 -7.16 19.77
N LEU A 154 7.16 -7.50 18.73
CA LEU A 154 7.50 -7.20 17.34
C LEU A 154 6.52 -6.19 16.74
N HIS A 155 7.05 -5.27 15.93
CA HIS A 155 6.22 -4.58 14.97
C HIS A 155 5.85 -5.56 13.86
N LEU A 156 4.56 -5.87 13.73
CA LEU A 156 4.07 -6.83 12.76
C LEU A 156 3.18 -6.12 11.73
N LEU A 157 3.48 -6.29 10.45
CA LEU A 157 2.67 -5.85 9.32
C LEU A 157 2.26 -7.07 8.49
N THR A 158 0.97 -7.27 8.27
CA THR A 158 0.42 -8.42 7.54
C THR A 158 -0.36 -7.98 6.30
N ALA A 159 -0.25 -8.73 5.21
CA ALA A 159 -0.93 -8.41 3.96
C ALA A 159 -2.46 -8.55 4.04
N VAL A 160 -2.95 -9.43 4.91
CA VAL A 160 -4.37 -9.75 5.07
C VAL A 160 -4.71 -10.01 6.54
N ASP A 161 -6.03 -9.98 6.84
CA ASP A 161 -6.55 -10.39 8.13
C ASP A 161 -6.53 -11.94 8.32
N ARG A 162 -7.06 -12.42 9.43
CA ARG A 162 -7.04 -13.83 9.84
C ARG A 162 -7.83 -14.77 8.94
N ALA A 163 -8.80 -14.26 8.19
CA ALA A 163 -9.78 -15.06 7.47
C ALA A 163 -9.62 -15.00 5.95
N ARG A 164 -8.69 -14.20 5.45
CA ARG A 164 -8.59 -13.88 4.03
C ARG A 164 -7.36 -14.48 3.37
N LYS A 165 -7.51 -14.74 2.07
CA LYS A 165 -6.39 -15.11 1.20
C LYS A 165 -5.77 -13.86 0.61
N ALA A 166 -4.44 -13.81 0.55
CA ALA A 166 -3.70 -12.81 -0.20
C ALA A 166 -4.02 -12.94 -1.69
N LEU A 167 -4.01 -11.82 -2.40
CA LEU A 167 -4.29 -11.78 -3.83
C LEU A 167 -3.01 -11.59 -4.63
N LEU A 168 -2.99 -12.18 -5.83
CA LEU A 168 -1.96 -12.00 -6.83
C LEU A 168 -2.45 -11.03 -7.91
N ASN A 169 -1.54 -10.26 -8.47
CA ASN A 169 -1.78 -9.51 -9.69
C ASN A 169 -1.07 -10.19 -10.87
N LYS A 170 -1.81 -10.96 -11.64
CA LYS A 170 -1.28 -11.68 -12.80
C LYS A 170 -0.80 -10.75 -13.91
N ASP A 171 -1.31 -9.52 -13.98
CA ASP A 171 -0.93 -8.56 -15.01
C ASP A 171 0.46 -7.97 -14.75
N THR A 172 0.82 -7.78 -13.48
CA THR A 172 2.12 -7.23 -13.06
C THR A 172 3.12 -8.29 -12.64
N GLY A 173 2.67 -9.54 -12.39
CA GLY A 173 3.52 -10.62 -11.89
C GLY A 173 4.00 -10.38 -10.46
N LEU A 174 3.21 -9.68 -9.62
CA LEU A 174 3.51 -9.34 -8.24
C LEU A 174 2.38 -9.78 -7.30
N THR A 175 2.70 -9.94 -6.02
CA THR A 175 1.66 -10.01 -4.98
C THR A 175 0.96 -8.65 -4.88
N ARG A 176 -0.32 -8.62 -4.60
CA ARG A 176 -1.06 -7.33 -4.47
C ARG A 176 -0.52 -6.46 -3.35
N PHE A 177 -0.15 -7.05 -2.24
CA PHE A 177 0.47 -6.33 -1.13
C PHE A 177 1.84 -5.79 -1.52
N GLY A 178 2.71 -6.63 -2.12
CA GLY A 178 4.03 -6.23 -2.60
C GLY A 178 3.96 -5.13 -3.66
N GLU A 179 3.04 -5.25 -4.63
CA GLU A 179 2.81 -4.24 -5.67
C GLU A 179 2.46 -2.86 -5.07
N GLU A 180 1.49 -2.83 -4.14
CA GLU A 180 1.07 -1.57 -3.52
C GLU A 180 2.15 -0.97 -2.62
N LEU A 181 2.91 -1.81 -1.90
CA LEU A 181 4.04 -1.36 -1.11
C LEU A 181 5.14 -0.76 -2.01
N LEU A 182 5.50 -1.45 -3.09
CA LEU A 182 6.50 -0.98 -4.06
C LEU A 182 6.04 0.30 -4.77
N ARG A 183 4.77 0.38 -5.13
CA ARG A 183 4.18 1.58 -5.72
C ARG A 183 4.26 2.76 -4.74
N LEU A 184 3.93 2.55 -3.47
CA LEU A 184 4.07 3.58 -2.44
C LEU A 184 5.53 4.04 -2.28
N CYS A 185 6.49 3.12 -2.29
CA CYS A 185 7.92 3.46 -2.25
C CYS A 185 8.40 4.23 -3.49
N HIS A 186 7.76 4.03 -4.65
CA HIS A 186 8.11 4.70 -5.90
C HIS A 186 7.43 6.07 -6.05
N GLU A 187 6.14 6.16 -5.77
CA GLU A 187 5.35 7.39 -5.93
C GLU A 187 5.43 8.31 -4.72
N GLY A 188 5.58 7.73 -3.53
CA GLY A 188 5.53 8.44 -2.25
C GLY A 188 4.11 8.83 -1.83
N VAL A 189 4.05 9.58 -0.73
CA VAL A 189 2.84 10.21 -0.20
C VAL A 189 2.98 11.72 -0.35
N PRO A 190 2.20 12.33 -1.24
CA PRO A 190 2.19 13.78 -1.40
C PRO A 190 1.80 14.48 -0.09
N ASP A 191 2.47 15.59 0.22
CA ASP A 191 2.35 16.31 1.50
C ASP A 191 2.70 15.48 2.75
N GLY A 192 3.22 14.28 2.56
CA GLY A 192 3.71 13.43 3.63
C GLY A 192 5.08 13.87 4.17
N PRO A 193 5.53 13.24 5.26
CA PRO A 193 6.84 13.52 5.84
C PRO A 193 7.96 13.13 4.88
N ALA A 194 9.19 13.59 5.15
CA ALA A 194 10.38 13.31 4.31
C ALA A 194 10.73 11.82 4.19
N PHE A 195 10.25 11.01 5.12
CA PHE A 195 10.41 9.57 5.16
C PHE A 195 9.06 8.93 5.44
N LEU A 196 8.85 7.68 4.96
CA LEU A 196 7.61 6.93 5.11
C LEU A 196 7.64 6.07 6.38
N PRO A 197 7.00 6.49 7.50
CA PRO A 197 6.88 5.67 8.70
C PRO A 197 6.00 4.44 8.45
N LEU A 198 6.23 3.37 9.21
CA LEU A 198 5.45 2.12 9.11
C LEU A 198 3.96 2.34 9.33
N ASP A 199 3.56 3.24 10.23
CA ASP A 199 2.13 3.58 10.44
C ASP A 199 1.51 4.22 9.19
N LEU A 200 2.24 5.11 8.51
CA LEU A 200 1.78 5.73 7.26
C LEU A 200 1.72 4.69 6.13
N ILE A 201 2.73 3.81 6.05
CA ILE A 201 2.73 2.70 5.08
C ILE A 201 1.52 1.81 5.29
N HIS A 202 1.28 1.36 6.53
CA HIS A 202 0.10 0.53 6.84
C HIS A 202 -1.20 1.23 6.50
N HIS A 203 -1.38 2.49 6.92
CA HIS A 203 -2.59 3.27 6.61
C HIS A 203 -2.84 3.34 5.10
N HIS A 204 -1.81 3.66 4.32
CA HIS A 204 -1.91 3.74 2.87
C HIS A 204 -2.28 2.39 2.24
N LEU A 205 -1.61 1.31 2.65
CA LEU A 205 -1.90 -0.04 2.15
C LEU A 205 -3.33 -0.48 2.51
N ALA A 206 -3.78 -0.24 3.76
CA ALA A 206 -5.12 -0.59 4.20
C ALA A 206 -6.20 0.13 3.37
N VAL A 207 -5.98 1.40 3.07
CA VAL A 207 -6.88 2.20 2.24
C VAL A 207 -6.89 1.70 0.79
N THR A 208 -5.72 1.53 0.18
CA THR A 208 -5.60 1.21 -1.25
C THR A 208 -6.05 -0.22 -1.56
N LEU A 209 -5.63 -1.18 -0.75
CA LEU A 209 -6.00 -2.60 -0.96
C LEU A 209 -7.49 -2.86 -0.72
N ALA A 210 -8.14 -2.09 0.16
CA ALA A 210 -9.58 -2.16 0.35
C ALA A 210 -10.39 -1.75 -0.89
N GLN A 211 -9.77 -1.03 -1.84
CA GLN A 211 -10.42 -0.53 -3.06
C GLN A 211 -10.40 -1.52 -4.21
N ILE A 212 -9.63 -2.60 -4.12
CA ILE A 212 -9.50 -3.58 -5.20
C ILE A 212 -10.88 -4.17 -5.49
N PRO A 213 -11.43 -3.98 -6.73
CA PRO A 213 -12.73 -4.53 -7.08
C PRO A 213 -12.66 -6.06 -7.02
N THR A 214 -13.43 -6.66 -6.14
CA THR A 214 -13.59 -8.10 -6.12
C THR A 214 -14.85 -8.47 -6.91
N SER A 215 -14.69 -8.82 -8.17
CA SER A 215 -15.72 -9.55 -8.94
C SER A 215 -15.89 -11.00 -8.45
N ALA A 216 -15.11 -11.40 -7.46
CA ALA A 216 -15.07 -12.73 -6.91
C ALA A 216 -16.17 -12.97 -5.85
N PRO A 217 -16.60 -14.23 -5.60
CA PRO A 217 -17.54 -14.58 -4.55
C PRO A 217 -17.12 -14.03 -3.19
N ARG A 218 -18.07 -13.83 -2.26
CA ARG A 218 -17.86 -13.21 -0.92
C ARG A 218 -16.65 -13.72 -0.13
N ARG A 219 -16.14 -14.93 -0.41
CA ARG A 219 -14.92 -15.50 0.19
C ARG A 219 -13.60 -14.83 -0.25
N TYR A 220 -13.63 -14.03 -1.33
CA TYR A 220 -12.50 -13.25 -1.82
C TYR A 220 -12.78 -11.74 -1.60
N GLN A 221 -13.00 -11.36 -0.37
CA GLN A 221 -13.10 -9.93 -0.04
C GLN A 221 -11.74 -9.26 -0.22
N ALA A 222 -11.75 -7.94 -0.46
CA ALA A 222 -10.52 -7.16 -0.57
C ALA A 222 -9.57 -7.42 0.61
N PRO A 223 -8.25 -7.56 0.36
CA PRO A 223 -7.28 -7.74 1.44
C PRO A 223 -7.37 -6.57 2.44
N VAL A 224 -7.25 -6.86 3.71
CA VAL A 224 -7.19 -5.85 4.78
C VAL A 224 -5.91 -6.07 5.56
N PRO A 225 -4.85 -5.32 5.23
CA PRO A 225 -3.62 -5.35 6.01
C PRO A 225 -3.89 -5.05 7.47
N GLN A 226 -3.14 -5.72 8.34
CA GLN A 226 -3.20 -5.47 9.77
C GLN A 226 -1.81 -5.11 10.29
N GLN A 227 -1.79 -4.35 11.38
CA GLN A 227 -0.57 -3.90 12.02
C GLN A 227 -0.66 -4.09 13.53
N ARG A 228 0.45 -4.51 14.13
CA ARG A 228 0.74 -4.37 15.55
C ARG A 228 1.94 -3.46 15.69
N THR A 229 1.80 -2.42 16.48
CA THR A 229 2.89 -1.49 16.80
C THR A 229 3.37 -1.75 18.23
N VAL A 230 4.67 -1.76 18.44
CA VAL A 230 5.31 -1.87 19.75
C VAL A 230 6.17 -0.62 19.94
N ASP A 231 6.03 0.03 21.08
CA ASP A 231 6.74 1.27 21.42
C ASP A 231 6.61 2.34 20.31
N ALA A 232 7.74 2.92 19.89
CA ALA A 232 7.79 3.92 18.82
C ALA A 232 7.99 3.32 17.42
N SER A 233 7.91 1.99 17.26
CA SER A 233 8.22 1.32 15.98
C SER A 233 7.31 1.74 14.82
N GLY A 234 6.09 2.21 15.08
CA GLY A 234 5.22 2.79 14.05
C GLY A 234 5.80 4.05 13.40
N HIS A 235 6.65 4.77 14.11
CA HIS A 235 7.35 5.96 13.60
C HIS A 235 8.66 5.65 12.88
N LEU A 236 9.09 4.38 12.85
CA LEU A 236 10.27 3.96 12.12
C LEU A 236 10.00 4.01 10.62
N ALA A 237 10.83 4.72 9.88
CA ALA A 237 10.70 4.89 8.44
C ALA A 237 11.79 4.13 7.70
N LEU A 238 11.38 3.17 6.89
CA LEU A 238 12.27 2.32 6.10
C LEU A 238 12.70 2.98 4.80
N PHE A 239 11.93 3.94 4.28
CA PHE A 239 12.13 4.54 2.96
C PHE A 239 12.04 6.07 3.03
N ARG A 240 12.77 6.73 2.14
CA ARG A 240 12.53 8.13 1.82
C ARG A 240 11.18 8.27 1.11
N ASN A 241 10.52 9.40 1.32
CA ASN A 241 9.32 9.77 0.58
C ASN A 241 9.68 10.55 -0.69
N PRO A 242 9.58 9.97 -1.89
CA PRO A 242 9.93 10.65 -3.13
C PRO A 242 9.07 11.88 -3.41
N ALA A 243 7.83 11.90 -2.91
CA ALA A 243 6.90 13.02 -3.10
C ALA A 243 7.13 14.18 -2.11
N HIS A 244 8.05 14.03 -1.13
CA HIS A 244 8.32 15.09 -0.17
C HIS A 244 8.96 16.31 -0.85
N GLY A 245 8.38 17.48 -0.61
CA GLY A 245 8.84 18.74 -1.18
C GLY A 245 8.49 18.95 -2.67
N THR A 246 7.78 18.00 -3.29
CA THR A 246 7.34 18.11 -4.69
C THR A 246 5.87 18.48 -4.84
N SER A 247 5.18 18.71 -3.74
CA SER A 247 3.72 18.85 -3.66
C SER A 247 3.12 19.91 -4.61
N CYS A 248 3.85 20.99 -4.87
CA CYS A 248 3.42 22.07 -5.77
C CYS A 248 4.04 22.02 -7.17
N THR A 249 4.86 21.03 -7.50
CA THR A 249 5.31 20.79 -8.86
C THR A 249 4.23 20.08 -9.69
N GLU A 250 4.26 20.19 -11.02
CA GLU A 250 3.28 19.51 -11.87
C GLU A 250 3.22 17.98 -11.61
N PRO A 251 4.34 17.25 -11.56
CA PRO A 251 4.33 15.83 -11.17
C PRO A 251 3.76 15.59 -9.77
N GLY A 252 4.12 16.41 -8.80
CA GLY A 252 3.62 16.31 -7.42
C GLY A 252 2.11 16.53 -7.32
N LEU A 253 1.58 17.53 -8.03
CA LEU A 253 0.15 17.81 -8.11
C LEU A 253 -0.62 16.65 -8.76
N ARG A 254 -0.07 16.04 -9.83
CA ARG A 254 -0.64 14.83 -10.45
C ARG A 254 -0.66 13.63 -9.49
N ALA A 255 0.43 13.41 -8.75
CA ALA A 255 0.52 12.33 -7.77
C ALA A 255 -0.48 12.51 -6.62
N ARG A 256 -0.61 13.73 -6.09
CA ARG A 256 -1.61 14.09 -5.06
C ARG A 256 -3.05 13.87 -5.54
N ALA A 257 -3.36 14.28 -6.77
CA ALA A 257 -4.67 14.07 -7.36
C ALA A 257 -4.98 12.58 -7.54
N ALA A 258 -4.04 11.79 -8.04
CA ALA A 258 -4.19 10.35 -8.16
C ALA A 258 -4.45 9.69 -6.80
N PHE A 259 -3.75 10.12 -5.75
CA PHE A 259 -4.01 9.67 -4.37
C PHE A 259 -5.44 10.04 -3.92
N ALA A 260 -5.88 11.29 -4.09
CA ALA A 260 -7.22 11.74 -3.72
C ALA A 260 -8.31 10.97 -4.49
N TYR A 261 -8.11 10.69 -5.76
CA TYR A 261 -9.03 9.88 -6.57
C TYR A 261 -9.14 8.44 -6.04
N ARG A 262 -8.03 7.82 -5.68
CA ARG A 262 -8.05 6.48 -5.06
C ARG A 262 -8.86 6.49 -3.76
N GLN A 263 -8.69 7.51 -2.92
CA GLN A 263 -9.48 7.69 -1.69
C GLN A 263 -10.98 7.85 -1.98
N PHE A 264 -11.31 8.57 -3.05
CA PHE A 264 -12.69 8.82 -3.45
C PHE A 264 -13.37 7.57 -4.04
N ALA A 265 -12.64 6.76 -4.80
CA ALA A 265 -13.15 5.55 -5.47
C ALA A 265 -13.51 4.41 -4.49
N ILE A 266 -13.22 4.54 -3.19
CA ILE A 266 -13.56 3.54 -2.18
C ILE A 266 -15.07 3.35 -2.12
N ARG A 267 -15.55 2.24 -2.68
CA ARG A 267 -16.96 1.83 -2.61
C ARG A 267 -17.34 1.19 -1.27
N ASN A 268 -16.43 1.14 -0.31
CA ASN A 268 -16.70 0.45 0.95
C ASN A 268 -17.62 1.30 1.84
N GLN A 269 -18.90 0.93 1.88
CA GLN A 269 -19.96 1.58 2.68
C GLN A 269 -19.67 1.60 4.19
N ARG A 270 -18.67 0.85 4.68
CA ARG A 270 -18.30 0.80 6.10
C ARG A 270 -17.44 1.98 6.58
N GLN A 271 -16.94 2.83 5.65
CA GLN A 271 -16.10 3.99 5.98
C GLN A 271 -16.50 5.22 5.14
N PRO A 272 -17.70 5.80 5.35
CA PRO A 272 -18.20 6.93 4.55
C PRO A 272 -17.38 8.23 4.72
N TRP A 273 -16.54 8.33 5.74
CA TRP A 273 -15.75 9.52 6.07
C TRP A 273 -14.55 9.78 5.13
N HIS A 274 -14.14 8.82 4.29
CA HIS A 274 -13.04 9.03 3.33
C HIS A 274 -13.41 9.97 2.17
N ARG A 275 -14.67 9.96 1.72
CA ARG A 275 -15.12 10.79 0.58
C ARG A 275 -15.04 12.30 0.86
N PRO A 276 -15.54 12.83 1.99
CA PRO A 276 -15.38 14.24 2.33
C PRO A 276 -13.93 14.68 2.40
N GLN A 277 -13.04 13.84 2.96
CA GLN A 277 -11.61 14.13 3.05
C GLN A 277 -10.94 14.13 1.66
N ALA A 278 -11.31 13.20 0.78
CA ALA A 278 -10.81 13.17 -0.60
C ALA A 278 -11.28 14.40 -1.40
N VAL A 279 -12.51 14.85 -1.21
CA VAL A 279 -13.02 16.10 -1.83
C VAL A 279 -12.25 17.31 -1.31
N ALA A 280 -12.03 17.42 0.01
CA ALA A 280 -11.25 18.50 0.60
C ALA A 280 -9.81 18.50 0.05
N LEU A 281 -9.18 17.32 -0.05
CA LEU A 281 -7.84 17.20 -0.62
C LEU A 281 -7.79 17.63 -2.10
N LEU A 282 -8.80 17.30 -2.91
CA LEU A 282 -8.89 17.77 -4.30
C LEU A 282 -9.07 19.29 -4.37
N ALA A 283 -9.79 19.90 -3.45
CA ALA A 283 -9.91 21.35 -3.33
C ALA A 283 -8.56 22.00 -3.08
N ASP A 284 -7.80 21.48 -2.08
CA ASP A 284 -6.47 22.00 -1.73
C ASP A 284 -5.49 21.84 -2.90
N ILE A 285 -5.49 20.70 -3.58
CA ILE A 285 -4.63 20.45 -4.74
C ILE A 285 -4.95 21.42 -5.89
N SER A 286 -6.23 21.68 -6.13
CA SER A 286 -6.68 22.64 -7.16
C SER A 286 -6.23 24.05 -6.84
N ALA A 287 -6.30 24.45 -5.58
CA ALA A 287 -5.83 25.76 -5.11
C ALA A 287 -4.30 25.88 -5.22
N ASP A 288 -3.55 24.83 -4.86
CA ASP A 288 -2.08 24.78 -5.00
C ASP A 288 -1.66 24.87 -6.47
N ALA A 289 -2.34 24.15 -7.36
CA ALA A 289 -2.10 24.22 -8.80
C ALA A 289 -2.36 25.63 -9.35
N ALA A 290 -3.44 26.27 -8.92
CA ALA A 290 -3.75 27.64 -9.34
C ALA A 290 -2.68 28.64 -8.87
N ARG A 291 -2.10 28.44 -7.66
CA ARG A 291 -1.03 29.29 -7.13
C ARG A 291 0.32 29.05 -7.81
N SER A 292 0.68 27.79 -8.09
CA SER A 292 2.02 27.42 -8.58
C SER A 292 2.16 27.41 -10.11
N LEU A 293 1.11 27.01 -10.81
CA LEU A 293 1.10 26.88 -12.28
C LEU A 293 0.26 27.98 -12.94
N GLY A 294 -0.57 28.65 -12.19
CA GLY A 294 -1.55 29.60 -12.67
C GLY A 294 -2.95 29.00 -12.88
N PRO A 295 -4.00 29.85 -12.78
CA PRO A 295 -5.40 29.40 -12.82
C PRO A 295 -5.83 28.83 -14.19
N ASP A 296 -5.14 29.24 -15.27
CA ASP A 296 -5.46 28.84 -16.65
C ASP A 296 -4.56 27.71 -17.17
N HIS A 297 -3.65 27.19 -16.34
CA HIS A 297 -2.79 26.07 -16.72
C HIS A 297 -3.64 24.80 -16.96
N PRO A 298 -3.38 24.01 -18.04
CA PRO A 298 -4.19 22.83 -18.37
C PRO A 298 -4.40 21.87 -17.18
N LEU A 299 -3.34 21.59 -16.41
CA LEU A 299 -3.45 20.75 -15.22
C LEU A 299 -4.34 21.36 -14.14
N THR A 300 -4.26 22.69 -13.93
CA THR A 300 -5.14 23.38 -12.97
C THR A 300 -6.61 23.21 -13.35
N LEU A 301 -6.93 23.41 -14.63
CA LEU A 301 -8.29 23.23 -15.13
C LEU A 301 -8.78 21.78 -14.99
N GLN A 302 -7.91 20.79 -15.27
CA GLN A 302 -8.22 19.36 -15.04
C GLN A 302 -8.48 19.05 -13.56
N LEU A 303 -7.69 19.60 -12.64
CA LEU A 303 -7.83 19.37 -11.20
C LEU A 303 -9.12 20.01 -10.65
N VAL A 304 -9.48 21.21 -11.12
CA VAL A 304 -10.76 21.85 -10.76
C VAL A 304 -11.95 21.04 -11.30
N ASN A 305 -11.84 20.50 -12.52
CA ASN A 305 -12.85 19.60 -13.09
C ASN A 305 -13.04 18.35 -12.23
N ALA A 306 -11.95 17.74 -11.84
CA ALA A 306 -11.92 16.59 -10.95
C ALA A 306 -12.57 16.87 -9.59
N HIS A 307 -12.25 18.02 -8.99
CA HIS A 307 -12.85 18.47 -7.74
C HIS A 307 -14.35 18.69 -7.91
N GLY A 308 -14.79 19.39 -8.96
CA GLY A 308 -16.22 19.61 -9.24
C GLY A 308 -16.99 18.31 -9.42
N HIS A 309 -16.44 17.33 -10.14
CA HIS A 309 -17.05 16.00 -10.28
C HIS A 309 -17.18 15.29 -8.91
N ALA A 310 -16.13 15.30 -8.10
CA ALA A 310 -16.12 14.69 -6.78
C ALA A 310 -17.12 15.36 -5.81
N VAL A 311 -17.25 16.69 -5.87
CA VAL A 311 -18.27 17.46 -5.14
C VAL A 311 -19.67 17.03 -5.54
N GLY A 312 -19.92 16.84 -6.85
CA GLY A 312 -21.22 16.37 -7.35
C GLY A 312 -21.58 14.98 -6.83
N LEU A 313 -20.64 14.07 -6.78
CA LEU A 313 -20.84 12.72 -6.23
C LEU A 313 -21.13 12.71 -4.72
N LEU A 314 -20.68 13.73 -4.00
CA LEU A 314 -20.88 13.85 -2.55
C LEU A 314 -22.10 14.71 -2.19
N HIS A 315 -22.30 15.83 -2.88
CA HIS A 315 -23.26 16.86 -2.53
C HIS A 315 -24.38 17.10 -3.57
N GLY A 316 -24.31 16.37 -4.70
CA GLY A 316 -25.33 16.41 -5.75
C GLY A 316 -25.07 17.44 -6.87
N PRO A 317 -25.96 17.45 -7.90
CA PRO A 317 -25.74 18.18 -9.14
C PRO A 317 -25.55 19.70 -8.98
N ALA A 318 -26.37 20.35 -8.16
CA ALA A 318 -26.28 21.80 -7.97
C ALA A 318 -24.89 22.25 -7.45
N ALA A 319 -24.30 21.46 -6.52
CA ALA A 319 -22.97 21.74 -6.00
C ALA A 319 -21.86 21.52 -7.04
N ALA A 320 -22.02 20.51 -7.92
CA ALA A 320 -21.11 20.27 -9.04
C ALA A 320 -21.16 21.44 -10.04
N LEU A 321 -22.35 21.82 -10.47
CA LEU A 321 -22.56 22.85 -11.48
C LEU A 321 -22.00 24.20 -11.04
N ALA A 322 -22.14 24.54 -9.76
CA ALA A 322 -21.57 25.78 -9.20
C ALA A 322 -20.03 25.91 -9.40
N LEU A 323 -19.32 24.76 -9.51
CA LEU A 323 -17.88 24.72 -9.79
C LEU A 323 -17.58 24.55 -11.27
N LEU A 324 -18.37 23.72 -11.99
CA LEU A 324 -18.07 23.31 -13.34
C LEU A 324 -18.49 24.37 -14.40
N GLU A 325 -19.56 25.12 -14.20
CA GLU A 325 -19.99 26.16 -15.14
C GLU A 325 -18.94 27.28 -15.30
N PRO A 326 -18.41 27.90 -14.19
CA PRO A 326 -17.35 28.89 -14.32
C PRO A 326 -16.05 28.28 -14.91
N LEU A 327 -15.77 27.01 -14.59
CA LEU A 327 -14.62 26.30 -15.14
C LEU A 327 -14.74 26.13 -16.66
N ALA A 328 -15.86 25.63 -17.16
CA ALA A 328 -16.09 25.40 -18.60
C ALA A 328 -16.01 26.72 -19.40
N ALA A 329 -16.62 27.77 -18.87
CA ALA A 329 -16.53 29.10 -19.48
C ALA A 329 -15.08 29.60 -19.59
N ARG A 330 -14.28 29.44 -18.52
CA ARG A 330 -12.86 29.80 -18.50
C ARG A 330 -12.04 28.92 -19.44
N ALA A 331 -12.28 27.60 -19.43
CA ALA A 331 -11.56 26.62 -20.27
C ALA A 331 -11.79 26.91 -21.77
N ALA A 332 -13.00 27.26 -22.15
CA ALA A 332 -13.34 27.61 -23.54
C ALA A 332 -12.58 28.85 -24.06
N LEU A 333 -12.19 29.75 -23.17
CA LEU A 333 -11.42 30.94 -23.52
C LEU A 333 -9.90 30.70 -23.58
N ARG A 334 -9.42 29.66 -22.93
CA ARG A 334 -7.98 29.44 -22.68
C ARG A 334 -7.40 28.20 -23.34
N LEU A 335 -8.21 27.18 -23.57
CA LEU A 335 -7.77 25.95 -24.21
C LEU A 335 -8.03 25.98 -25.71
N PRO A 336 -7.19 25.32 -26.52
CA PRO A 336 -7.45 25.20 -27.96
C PRO A 336 -8.79 24.49 -28.22
N PRO A 337 -9.58 24.97 -29.22
CA PRO A 337 -10.75 24.25 -29.67
C PRO A 337 -10.39 22.82 -30.06
N GLY A 338 -11.13 21.82 -29.51
CA GLY A 338 -10.90 20.41 -29.77
C GLY A 338 -9.80 19.75 -28.92
N SER A 339 -9.22 20.45 -27.93
CA SER A 339 -8.30 19.82 -26.97
C SER A 339 -9.02 18.76 -26.12
N ALA A 340 -8.29 17.71 -25.74
CA ALA A 340 -8.83 16.62 -24.93
C ALA A 340 -9.30 17.12 -23.54
N GLU A 341 -8.61 18.12 -23.00
CA GLU A 341 -8.94 18.75 -21.71
C GLU A 341 -10.29 19.48 -21.78
N LEU A 342 -10.50 20.29 -22.83
CA LEU A 342 -11.76 21.00 -23.03
C LEU A 342 -12.92 20.03 -23.25
N ALA A 343 -12.70 18.99 -24.04
CA ALA A 343 -13.69 17.94 -24.27
C ALA A 343 -14.08 17.24 -22.96
N THR A 344 -13.10 16.92 -22.11
CA THR A 344 -13.34 16.28 -20.80
C THR A 344 -14.13 17.19 -19.87
N ILE A 345 -13.78 18.48 -19.79
CA ILE A 345 -14.49 19.45 -18.94
C ILE A 345 -15.95 19.59 -19.39
N ASN A 346 -16.19 19.72 -20.70
CA ASN A 346 -17.54 19.83 -21.25
C ASN A 346 -18.36 18.55 -21.03
N ALA A 347 -17.76 17.37 -21.17
CA ALA A 347 -18.42 16.10 -20.89
C ALA A 347 -18.84 15.98 -19.42
N THR A 348 -17.96 16.40 -18.48
CA THR A 348 -18.27 16.41 -17.05
C THR A 348 -19.41 17.39 -16.73
N LEU A 349 -19.37 18.59 -17.32
CA LEU A 349 -20.45 19.59 -17.15
C LEU A 349 -21.78 19.04 -17.65
N GLN A 350 -21.79 18.45 -18.85
CA GLN A 350 -23.00 17.87 -19.45
C GLN A 350 -23.57 16.74 -18.57
N GLU A 351 -22.71 15.85 -18.08
CA GLU A 351 -23.11 14.76 -17.17
C GLU A 351 -23.88 15.29 -15.95
N TRP A 352 -23.41 16.37 -15.33
CA TRP A 352 -24.04 16.93 -14.16
C TRP A 352 -25.28 17.78 -14.49
N SER A 353 -25.31 18.45 -15.66
CA SER A 353 -26.49 19.16 -16.16
C SER A 353 -27.65 18.20 -16.41
N ASP A 354 -27.39 17.03 -17.01
CA ASP A 354 -28.41 16.00 -17.27
C ASP A 354 -28.97 15.37 -15.97
N ARG A 355 -28.21 15.39 -14.89
CA ARG A 355 -28.64 14.91 -13.57
C ARG A 355 -29.39 15.96 -12.74
N SER A 356 -29.44 17.21 -13.20
CA SER A 356 -30.13 18.28 -12.47
C SER A 356 -31.65 18.18 -12.65
N PRO A 357 -32.45 18.32 -11.59
CA PRO A 357 -33.90 18.26 -11.66
C PRO A 357 -34.52 19.31 -12.60
N GLU A 358 -33.84 20.43 -12.84
CA GLU A 358 -34.33 21.52 -13.71
C GLU A 358 -34.31 21.16 -15.18
N SER A 359 -33.61 20.09 -15.63
CA SER A 359 -33.57 19.62 -17.01
C SER A 359 -34.83 18.81 -17.42
N HIS A 360 -35.75 18.54 -16.48
CA HIS A 360 -36.96 17.71 -16.70
C HIS A 360 -38.27 18.52 -16.79
N HIS A 361 -38.23 19.81 -17.16
CA HIS A 361 -39.42 20.51 -17.54
C HIS A 361 -39.69 20.27 -19.05
N PRO A 362 -40.71 19.47 -19.42
CA PRO A 362 -41.14 19.39 -20.81
C PRO A 362 -41.79 20.74 -21.22
N ARG A 363 -41.35 21.25 -22.34
CA ARG A 363 -42.03 22.37 -23.02
C ARG A 363 -43.41 21.91 -23.54
#